data_1af405033207d9c3a24386ca3859f355
#
_entry.id   1af405033207d9c3a24386ca3859f355
#
_cell.length_a   1.000
_cell.length_b   1.000
_cell.length_c   1.000
_cell.angle_alpha   90.00
_cell.angle_beta   90.00
_cell.angle_gamma   90.00
#
_symmetry.space_group_name_H-M   'P 1'
#
loop_
_entity.id
_entity.type
_entity.pdbx_description
1 polymer ?
#
loop_
_entity_poly.entity_id
_entity_poly.type
_entity_poly.pdbx_seq_one_letter_code
_entity_poly.pdbx_strand_id
1 'polypeptide(L)'
;NPEEKDITIVDWEAYVNQYTNALCAGEGKKCDFIVYDDRRDKFILDELTYSQEKHIIGIGSRIGKRIKARIQLSESINKLYSVPEIQAYISAFEKRIALFSYRIAESSDDEIMSTSMAAFSAPTRLLGNIEEETPSMPHDFVYHQHIYPNPFEL
;
A
#
# COMPACT_ATOMS: atom_id res chain seq x y z
N ASN A 1 -25.24 -16.29 1.71
CA ASN A 1 -25.34 -14.96 2.36
C ASN A 1 -25.21 -13.90 1.26
N PRO A 2 -26.23 -13.04 1.01
CA PRO A 2 -26.16 -12.05 -0.08
C PRO A 2 -25.10 -10.95 0.15
N GLU A 3 -24.47 -10.91 1.31
CA GLU A 3 -23.39 -9.96 1.65
C GLU A 3 -21.99 -10.56 1.52
N GLU A 4 -21.88 -11.85 1.20
CA GLU A 4 -20.59 -12.49 1.03
C GLU A 4 -19.97 -12.08 -0.32
N LYS A 5 -18.78 -11.50 -0.27
CA LYS A 5 -17.98 -11.10 -1.44
C LYS A 5 -16.86 -12.11 -1.61
N ASP A 6 -16.65 -12.55 -2.83
CA ASP A 6 -15.45 -13.30 -3.17
C ASP A 6 -14.27 -12.34 -3.35
N ILE A 7 -13.25 -12.52 -2.53
CA ILE A 7 -12.05 -11.70 -2.55
C ILE A 7 -10.93 -12.48 -3.24
N THR A 8 -10.35 -11.87 -4.26
CA THR A 8 -9.16 -12.39 -4.92
C THR A 8 -7.92 -11.62 -4.45
N ILE A 9 -6.90 -12.37 -4.04
CA ILE A 9 -5.60 -11.84 -3.63
C ILE A 9 -4.54 -12.40 -4.58
N VAL A 10 -3.79 -11.52 -5.21
CA VAL A 10 -2.68 -11.86 -6.09
C VAL A 10 -1.39 -11.39 -5.44
N ASP A 11 -0.46 -12.32 -5.18
CA ASP A 11 0.92 -12.00 -4.86
C ASP A 11 1.59 -11.46 -6.13
N TRP A 12 1.58 -10.13 -6.26
CA TRP A 12 2.00 -9.46 -7.47
C TRP A 12 3.52 -9.50 -7.64
N GLU A 13 4.25 -9.37 -6.55
CA GLU A 13 5.70 -9.47 -6.59
C GLU A 13 6.15 -10.86 -7.04
N ALA A 14 5.59 -11.92 -6.44
CA ALA A 14 5.88 -13.30 -6.82
C ALA A 14 5.49 -13.59 -8.28
N TYR A 15 4.31 -13.12 -8.71
CA TYR A 15 3.85 -13.27 -10.10
C TYR A 15 4.84 -12.64 -11.08
N VAL A 16 5.22 -11.39 -10.84
CA VAL A 16 6.14 -10.66 -11.74
C VAL A 16 7.53 -11.31 -11.77
N ASN A 17 8.00 -11.87 -10.66
CA ASN A 17 9.29 -12.54 -10.59
C ASN A 17 9.31 -13.88 -11.33
N GLN A 18 8.16 -14.52 -11.51
CA GLN A 18 8.04 -15.80 -12.22
C GLN A 18 7.86 -15.66 -13.73
N TYR A 19 7.27 -14.56 -14.20
CA TYR A 19 6.85 -14.43 -15.59
C TYR A 19 7.59 -13.30 -16.30
N THR A 20 8.24 -13.63 -17.41
CA THR A 20 8.91 -12.67 -18.30
C THR A 20 8.00 -12.24 -19.45
N ASN A 21 6.87 -11.65 -19.14
CA ASN A 21 5.97 -11.07 -20.14
C ASN A 21 6.08 -9.53 -20.20
N ALA A 22 5.29 -8.89 -21.03
CA ALA A 22 5.32 -7.42 -21.18
C ALA A 22 5.05 -6.65 -19.88
N LEU A 23 4.25 -7.22 -18.95
CA LEU A 23 4.01 -6.66 -17.62
C LEU A 23 5.23 -6.80 -16.69
N CYS A 24 6.04 -7.81 -16.91
CA CYS A 24 7.17 -8.15 -16.07
C CYS A 24 8.49 -7.64 -16.64
N ALA A 25 8.51 -7.24 -17.92
CA ALA A 25 9.69 -6.68 -18.55
C ALA A 25 10.05 -5.33 -17.93
N GLY A 26 11.28 -5.21 -17.49
CA GLY A 26 11.87 -3.97 -16.99
C GLY A 26 12.12 -3.96 -15.48
N GLU A 27 13.16 -3.24 -15.12
CA GLU A 27 13.48 -2.89 -13.74
C GLU A 27 12.48 -1.83 -13.27
N GLY A 28 11.62 -2.16 -12.34
CA GLY A 28 10.68 -1.24 -11.72
C GLY A 28 10.34 -1.72 -10.32
N LYS A 29 10.03 -0.80 -9.46
CA LYS A 29 9.52 -1.13 -8.14
C LYS A 29 8.11 -1.67 -8.29
N LYS A 30 7.75 -2.65 -7.49
CA LYS A 30 6.47 -3.36 -7.55
C LYS A 30 5.86 -3.34 -6.16
N CYS A 31 4.54 -3.22 -6.09
CA CYS A 31 3.81 -3.48 -4.84
C CYS A 31 3.77 -4.99 -4.55
N ASP A 32 3.47 -5.35 -3.31
CA ASP A 32 3.45 -6.73 -2.87
C ASP A 32 2.20 -7.47 -3.38
N PHE A 33 1.02 -6.88 -3.19
CA PHE A 33 -0.25 -7.55 -3.46
C PHE A 33 -1.21 -6.71 -4.31
N ILE A 34 -2.06 -7.43 -5.05
CA ILE A 34 -3.27 -6.89 -5.67
C ILE A 34 -4.46 -7.61 -5.04
N VAL A 35 -5.44 -6.85 -4.55
CA VAL A 35 -6.65 -7.37 -3.92
C VAL A 35 -7.87 -6.76 -4.60
N TYR A 36 -8.84 -7.60 -4.95
CA TYR A 36 -10.09 -7.10 -5.55
C TYR A 36 -11.25 -8.05 -5.24
N ASP A 37 -12.47 -7.52 -5.33
CA ASP A 37 -13.70 -8.27 -5.13
C ASP A 37 -14.41 -8.57 -6.46
N ASP A 38 -15.25 -9.61 -6.44
CA ASP A 38 -16.03 -10.08 -7.59
C ASP A 38 -17.12 -9.10 -8.02
N ARG A 39 -17.57 -8.21 -7.13
CA ARG A 39 -18.61 -7.20 -7.39
C ARG A 39 -18.05 -5.94 -8.05
N ARG A 40 -16.74 -5.84 -8.15
CA ARG A 40 -16.03 -4.67 -8.67
C ARG A 40 -16.21 -3.40 -7.85
N ASP A 41 -16.42 -3.54 -6.55
CA ASP A 41 -16.52 -2.40 -5.65
C ASP A 41 -15.14 -1.79 -5.42
N LYS A 42 -14.13 -2.62 -5.15
CA LYS A 42 -12.77 -2.15 -4.82
C LYS A 42 -11.69 -2.92 -5.56
N PHE A 43 -10.72 -2.16 -6.09
CA PHE A 43 -9.45 -2.67 -6.60
C PHE A 43 -8.32 -2.02 -5.81
N ILE A 44 -7.50 -2.83 -5.14
CA ILE A 44 -6.49 -2.38 -4.18
C ILE A 44 -5.13 -2.89 -4.62
N LEU A 45 -4.14 -1.99 -4.75
CA LEU A 45 -2.73 -2.35 -4.74
C LEU A 45 -2.20 -2.10 -3.35
N ASP A 46 -1.56 -3.10 -2.75
CA ASP A 46 -1.07 -3.03 -1.37
C ASP A 46 0.45 -3.23 -1.31
N GLU A 47 1.10 -2.35 -0.58
CA GLU A 47 2.52 -2.40 -0.24
C GLU A 47 2.66 -2.59 1.26
N LEU A 48 3.28 -3.70 1.66
CA LEU A 48 3.42 -4.08 3.07
C LEU A 48 4.79 -3.69 3.62
N THR A 49 4.82 -3.30 4.89
CA THR A 49 6.09 -3.14 5.58
C THR A 49 6.00 -3.44 7.07
N TYR A 50 7.08 -4.02 7.58
CA TYR A 50 7.32 -4.19 9.01
C TYR A 50 8.62 -3.46 9.35
N SER A 51 8.54 -2.40 10.17
CA SER A 51 9.72 -1.58 10.45
C SER A 51 9.51 -0.70 11.68
N GLN A 52 10.61 -0.20 12.25
CA GLN A 52 10.53 0.83 13.28
C GLN A 52 9.93 2.12 12.71
N GLU A 53 9.20 2.86 13.53
CA GLU A 53 8.51 4.09 13.14
C GLU A 53 9.40 5.10 12.43
N LYS A 54 10.61 5.33 12.97
CA LYS A 54 11.60 6.23 12.36
C LYS A 54 11.93 5.91 10.90
N HIS A 55 11.90 4.62 10.53
CA HIS A 55 12.16 4.19 9.16
C HIS A 55 10.92 4.30 8.26
N ILE A 56 9.73 4.30 8.84
CA ILE A 56 8.48 4.53 8.11
C ILE A 56 8.40 6.00 7.70
N ILE A 57 8.66 6.90 8.63
CA ILE A 57 8.60 8.34 8.40
C ILE A 57 9.84 8.85 7.63
N GLY A 58 11.01 8.34 7.96
CA GLY A 58 12.32 8.77 7.45
C GLY A 58 13.14 9.51 8.51
N ILE A 59 14.46 9.52 8.34
CA ILE A 59 15.41 10.14 9.28
C ILE A 59 16.35 11.05 8.50
N GLY A 60 16.36 12.33 8.86
CA GLY A 60 17.23 13.32 8.21
C GLY A 60 16.99 13.35 6.70
N SER A 61 18.04 13.13 5.90
CA SER A 61 17.94 13.08 4.43
C SER A 61 17.46 11.74 3.87
N ARG A 62 17.25 10.73 4.71
CA ARG A 62 16.80 9.40 4.26
C ARG A 62 15.29 9.39 4.06
N ILE A 63 14.89 9.08 2.84
CA ILE A 63 13.48 8.92 2.47
C ILE A 63 12.87 7.76 3.25
N GLY A 64 11.75 8.02 3.94
CA GLY A 64 11.00 7.00 4.69
C GLY A 64 10.34 5.97 3.80
N LYS A 65 9.99 4.82 4.39
CA LYS A 65 9.30 3.74 3.67
C LYS A 65 7.95 4.17 3.11
N ARG A 66 7.26 5.11 3.77
CA ARG A 66 6.00 5.70 3.28
C ARG A 66 6.15 6.30 1.88
N ILE A 67 7.18 7.10 1.66
CA ILE A 67 7.44 7.72 0.34
C ILE A 67 7.86 6.65 -0.68
N LYS A 68 8.69 5.69 -0.25
CA LYS A 68 9.10 4.58 -1.12
C LYS A 68 7.89 3.74 -1.57
N ALA A 69 6.97 3.43 -0.65
CA ALA A 69 5.74 2.72 -0.96
C ALA A 69 4.88 3.47 -1.99
N ARG A 70 4.73 4.79 -1.86
CA ARG A 70 4.01 5.59 -2.87
C ARG A 70 4.63 5.49 -4.25
N ILE A 71 5.96 5.51 -4.35
CA ILE A 71 6.66 5.34 -5.61
C ILE A 71 6.40 3.95 -6.19
N GLN A 72 6.52 2.89 -5.38
CA GLN A 72 6.27 1.51 -5.81
C GLN A 72 4.83 1.31 -6.29
N LEU A 73 3.86 1.82 -5.53
CA LEU A 73 2.45 1.79 -5.90
C LEU A 73 2.20 2.54 -7.22
N SER A 74 2.76 3.77 -7.37
CA SER A 74 2.62 4.55 -8.60
C SER A 74 3.21 3.85 -9.82
N GLU A 75 4.39 3.26 -9.68
CA GLU A 75 5.04 2.50 -10.76
C GLU A 75 4.23 1.24 -11.12
N SER A 76 3.67 0.53 -10.12
CA SER A 76 2.80 -0.62 -10.35
C SER A 76 1.51 -0.24 -11.08
N ILE A 77 0.86 0.85 -10.69
CA ILE A 77 -0.34 1.36 -11.35
C ILE A 77 -0.04 1.70 -12.82
N ASN A 78 1.01 2.48 -13.07
CA ASN A 78 1.37 2.86 -14.44
C ASN A 78 1.68 1.63 -15.30
N LYS A 79 2.31 0.62 -14.72
CA LYS A 79 2.63 -0.61 -15.42
C LYS A 79 1.37 -1.41 -15.79
N LEU A 80 0.43 -1.56 -14.87
CA LEU A 80 -0.86 -2.20 -15.14
C LEU A 80 -1.67 -1.45 -16.21
N TYR A 81 -1.68 -0.13 -16.15
CA TYR A 81 -2.37 0.72 -17.12
C TYR A 81 -1.70 0.81 -18.48
N SER A 82 -0.46 0.33 -18.63
CA SER A 82 0.19 0.23 -19.93
C SER A 82 -0.39 -0.87 -20.83
N VAL A 83 -1.20 -1.77 -20.25
CA VAL A 83 -1.88 -2.85 -20.96
C VAL A 83 -3.38 -2.52 -21.08
N PRO A 84 -3.90 -2.26 -22.30
CA PRO A 84 -5.27 -1.76 -22.50
C PRO A 84 -6.36 -2.64 -21.88
N GLU A 85 -6.22 -3.96 -21.95
CA GLU A 85 -7.18 -4.91 -21.39
C GLU A 85 -7.23 -4.84 -19.87
N ILE A 86 -6.07 -4.67 -19.22
CA ILE A 86 -5.95 -4.54 -17.76
C ILE A 86 -6.47 -3.18 -17.33
N GLN A 87 -6.14 -2.12 -18.06
CA GLN A 87 -6.69 -0.79 -17.82
C GLN A 87 -8.22 -0.81 -17.86
N ALA A 88 -8.81 -1.40 -18.89
CA ALA A 88 -10.27 -1.52 -19.01
C ALA A 88 -10.88 -2.30 -17.85
N TYR A 89 -10.23 -3.39 -17.43
CA TYR A 89 -10.66 -4.20 -16.30
C TYR A 89 -10.64 -3.41 -14.98
N ILE A 90 -9.52 -2.75 -14.67
CA ILE A 90 -9.36 -1.97 -13.43
C ILE A 90 -10.30 -0.76 -13.42
N SER A 91 -10.50 -0.10 -14.57
CA SER A 91 -11.38 1.07 -14.68
C SER A 91 -12.85 0.75 -14.43
N ALA A 92 -13.23 -0.51 -14.47
CA ALA A 92 -14.59 -0.96 -14.18
C ALA A 92 -14.90 -1.06 -12.67
N PHE A 93 -13.89 -0.91 -11.81
CA PHE A 93 -14.10 -0.91 -10.36
C PHE A 93 -14.54 0.48 -9.88
N GLU A 94 -15.46 0.50 -8.90
CA GLU A 94 -16.01 1.73 -8.32
C GLU A 94 -14.91 2.52 -7.60
N LYS A 95 -14.09 1.83 -6.80
CA LYS A 95 -13.00 2.43 -6.02
C LYS A 95 -11.67 1.79 -6.38
N ARG A 96 -10.67 2.61 -6.58
CA ARG A 96 -9.29 2.21 -6.85
C ARG A 96 -8.38 2.77 -5.76
N ILE A 97 -7.76 1.88 -5.00
CA ILE A 97 -7.03 2.20 -3.78
C ILE A 97 -5.57 1.80 -3.92
N ALA A 98 -4.68 2.73 -3.61
CA ALA A 98 -3.26 2.48 -3.42
C ALA A 98 -3.00 2.45 -1.90
N LEU A 99 -2.83 1.26 -1.35
CA LEU A 99 -2.76 1.01 0.09
C LEU A 99 -1.31 0.83 0.53
N PHE A 100 -0.91 1.55 1.55
CA PHE A 100 0.33 1.29 2.27
C PHE A 100 0.02 0.72 3.65
N SER A 101 0.17 -0.59 3.78
CA SER A 101 -0.06 -1.31 5.02
C SER A 101 1.25 -1.48 5.79
N TYR A 102 1.26 -1.11 7.06
CA TYR A 102 2.47 -1.26 7.85
C TYR A 102 2.20 -1.73 9.28
N ARG A 103 3.20 -2.41 9.83
CA ARG A 103 3.28 -2.77 11.24
C ARG A 103 4.54 -2.17 11.83
N ILE A 104 4.40 -1.55 13.00
CA ILE A 104 5.54 -1.00 13.73
C ILE A 104 6.24 -2.13 14.46
N ALA A 105 7.55 -2.25 14.23
CA ALA A 105 8.40 -3.16 14.97
C ALA A 105 8.58 -2.65 16.41
N GLU A 106 8.52 -3.56 17.37
CA GLU A 106 8.85 -3.25 18.75
C GLU A 106 10.31 -2.78 18.82
N SER A 107 10.53 -1.69 19.55
CA SER A 107 11.87 -1.18 19.82
C SER A 107 12.51 -1.97 20.97
N SER A 108 13.84 -2.05 21.00
CA SER A 108 14.57 -2.57 22.17
C SER A 108 14.33 -1.68 23.40
N ASP A 109 14.47 -2.23 24.60
CA ASP A 109 14.13 -1.57 25.87
C ASP A 109 14.70 -0.16 26.04
N ASP A 110 15.89 0.12 25.50
CA ASP A 110 16.52 1.45 25.55
C ASP A 110 15.85 2.47 24.60
N GLU A 111 15.15 2.01 23.54
CA GLU A 111 14.40 2.86 22.64
C GLU A 111 12.95 3.08 23.11
N ILE A 112 12.41 2.20 23.96
CA ILE A 112 11.04 2.29 24.49
C ILE A 112 10.84 3.59 25.28
N MET A 113 11.83 4.00 26.07
CA MET A 113 11.76 5.23 26.86
C MET A 113 11.68 6.46 25.98
N SER A 114 12.49 6.55 24.92
CA SER A 114 12.45 7.68 23.98
C SER A 114 11.21 7.68 23.10
N THR A 115 10.73 6.50 22.72
CA THR A 115 9.50 6.31 21.90
C THR A 115 8.26 6.60 22.72
N SER A 116 8.24 6.26 24.01
CA SER A 116 7.12 6.61 24.90
C SER A 116 6.97 8.12 25.08
N MET A 117 8.07 8.87 25.19
CA MET A 117 8.03 10.32 25.23
C MET A 117 7.59 10.94 23.88
N ALA A 118 8.00 10.35 22.76
CA ALA A 118 7.55 10.77 21.43
C ALA A 118 6.06 10.44 21.18
N ALA A 119 5.56 9.30 21.69
CA ALA A 119 4.16 8.91 21.61
C ALA A 119 3.24 9.86 22.38
N PHE A 120 3.69 10.42 23.49
CA PHE A 120 2.95 11.46 24.22
C PHE A 120 2.90 12.80 23.47
N SER A 121 3.87 13.07 22.61
CA SER A 121 3.94 14.31 21.82
C SER A 121 3.31 14.23 20.42
N ALA A 122 2.94 13.04 19.94
CA ALA A 122 2.35 12.84 18.62
C ALA A 122 1.16 11.85 18.64
N PRO A 123 0.11 12.11 19.44
CA PRO A 123 -0.94 11.12 19.69
C PRO A 123 -1.83 10.81 18.48
N THR A 124 -1.77 11.57 17.40
CA THR A 124 -2.72 11.49 16.28
C THR A 124 -2.15 10.89 14.99
N ARG A 125 -0.85 10.66 14.89
CA ARG A 125 -0.22 10.25 13.63
C ARG A 125 -0.23 8.74 13.37
N LEU A 126 -0.50 7.94 14.39
CA LEU A 126 -0.38 6.48 14.34
C LEU A 126 -1.71 5.75 14.59
N LEU A 127 -2.80 6.46 14.86
CA LEU A 127 -4.08 5.86 15.21
C LEU A 127 -5.06 6.00 14.03
N GLY A 128 -5.12 5.00 13.19
CA GLY A 128 -6.18 4.87 12.20
C GLY A 128 -5.70 4.82 10.75
N ASN A 129 -6.66 4.60 9.87
CA ASN A 129 -6.48 4.72 8.44
C ASN A 129 -6.45 6.21 8.09
N ILE A 130 -5.39 6.65 7.43
CA ILE A 130 -5.27 8.04 6.99
C ILE A 130 -5.48 8.06 5.49
N GLU A 131 -6.55 8.71 5.07
CA GLU A 131 -6.76 9.08 3.68
C GLU A 131 -6.00 10.36 3.39
N GLU A 132 -5.04 10.32 2.47
CA GLU A 132 -4.30 11.49 2.03
C GLU A 132 -4.83 11.95 0.67
N GLU A 133 -5.44 13.13 0.63
CA GLU A 133 -6.00 13.67 -0.61
C GLU A 133 -4.95 14.14 -1.61
N THR A 134 -3.66 14.23 -1.26
CA THR A 134 -2.64 14.83 -2.13
C THR A 134 -1.22 14.33 -1.89
N PRO A 135 -0.39 14.29 -2.96
CA PRO A 135 -0.72 14.38 -4.36
C PRO A 135 -1.48 13.13 -4.84
N SER A 136 -2.37 13.30 -5.81
CA SER A 136 -3.15 12.21 -6.39
C SER A 136 -2.22 11.12 -6.93
N MET A 137 -2.58 9.87 -6.68
CA MET A 137 -1.96 8.73 -7.34
C MET A 137 -2.34 8.72 -8.84
N PRO A 138 -1.54 8.06 -9.71
CA PRO A 138 -1.90 7.92 -11.11
C PRO A 138 -3.28 7.30 -11.31
N HIS A 139 -3.99 7.69 -12.37
CA HIS A 139 -5.24 7.06 -12.83
C HIS A 139 -6.36 7.01 -11.78
N ASP A 140 -6.51 8.11 -11.00
CA ASP A 140 -7.57 8.29 -10.00
C ASP A 140 -7.57 7.27 -8.86
N PHE A 141 -6.40 6.67 -8.57
CA PHE A 141 -6.24 5.91 -7.35
C PHE A 141 -6.18 6.84 -6.14
N VAL A 142 -6.85 6.43 -5.07
CA VAL A 142 -6.79 7.12 -3.76
C VAL A 142 -5.73 6.46 -2.90
N TYR A 143 -4.83 7.25 -2.33
CA TYR A 143 -3.80 6.73 -1.45
C TYR A 143 -4.29 6.62 -0.01
N HIS A 144 -4.18 5.43 0.56
CA HIS A 144 -4.49 5.16 1.97
C HIS A 144 -3.27 4.63 2.71
N GLN A 145 -3.19 4.96 3.99
CA GLN A 145 -2.26 4.36 4.93
C GLN A 145 -3.03 3.56 5.97
N HIS A 146 -2.55 2.33 6.20
CA HIS A 146 -3.18 1.41 7.13
C HIS A 146 -2.15 0.88 8.12
N ILE A 147 -2.48 0.92 9.41
CA ILE A 147 -1.64 0.39 10.47
C ILE A 147 -2.24 -0.88 11.06
N TYR A 148 -1.50 -1.99 10.99
CA TYR A 148 -1.86 -3.23 11.68
C TYR A 148 -1.74 -3.04 13.22
N PRO A 149 -2.67 -3.55 14.06
CA PRO A 149 -3.68 -4.57 13.75
C PRO A 149 -5.07 -4.01 13.44
N ASN A 150 -5.23 -2.73 13.11
CA ASN A 150 -6.55 -2.20 12.77
C ASN A 150 -7.12 -2.93 11.54
N PRO A 151 -8.43 -3.21 11.49
CA PRO A 151 -9.04 -3.79 10.30
C PRO A 151 -9.05 -2.78 9.15
N PHE A 152 -8.84 -3.24 7.94
CA PHE A 152 -9.12 -2.48 6.72
C PHE A 152 -10.38 -3.05 6.08
N GLU A 153 -11.40 -2.23 5.85
CA GLU A 153 -12.67 -2.66 5.27
C GLU A 153 -12.53 -2.82 3.77
N LEU A 154 -12.73 -4.06 3.29
CA LEU A 154 -12.78 -4.43 1.89
C LEU A 154 -14.16 -4.22 1.28
#